data_3f5d5723d37303fea99fd357610840a5
#
_entry.id   3f5d5723d37303fea99fd357610840a5
#
_cell.length_a   1.000
_cell.length_b   1.000
_cell.length_c   1.000
_cell.angle_alpha   90.00
_cell.angle_beta   90.00
_cell.angle_gamma   90.00
#
_symmetry.space_group_name_H-M   'P 1'
#
loop_
_entity.id
_entity.type
_entity.pdbx_description
1 polymer ?
#
loop_
_entity_poly.entity_id
_entity_poly.type
_entity_poly.pdbx_seq_one_letter_code
_entity_poly.pdbx_strand_id
1 'polypeptide(L)'
;MRKLFAALALFAITVVPHASFAGQKTVVLSVPDMNCSACPITVRKALEKVAGVHNVRASLEPPEASVTFDDAKTSIEKLTEATKKAGYPSRVKGGE
;
A
#
# COMPACT_ATOMS: atom_id res chain seq x y z
N MET A 1 31.93 -50.91 -8.97
CA MET A 1 31.54 -50.50 -9.01
C MET A 1 31.02 -49.74 -8.93
N ARG A 2 31.02 -49.50 -8.82
CA ARG A 2 30.61 -48.76 -8.82
C ARG A 2 29.97 -48.07 -8.83
N LYS A 3 29.68 -47.66 -8.66
CA LYS A 3 29.08 -47.00 -8.67
C LYS A 3 28.50 -46.25 -8.50
N LEU A 4 28.39 -45.89 -8.24
CA LEU A 4 27.80 -45.18 -8.02
C LEU A 4 27.38 -44.25 -7.94
N PHE A 5 27.23 -43.85 -7.86
CA PHE A 5 26.82 -42.96 -7.81
C PHE A 5 26.21 -42.20 -7.78
N ALA A 6 26.30 -41.82 -7.62
CA ALA A 6 25.92 -41.13 -7.72
C ALA A 6 25.07 -40.41 -7.71
N ALA A 7 24.59 -40.33 -7.55
CA ALA A 7 23.63 -39.75 -7.45
C ALA A 7 23.63 -38.50 -7.05
N LEU A 8 23.72 -37.98 -7.32
CA LEU A 8 23.65 -36.86 -7.01
C LEU A 8 22.63 -36.20 -7.03
N ALA A 9 22.10 -36.16 -6.48
CA ALA A 9 21.07 -35.56 -6.28
C ALA A 9 21.12 -34.20 -6.27
N LEU A 10 20.96 -33.81 -7.10
CA LEU A 10 20.94 -32.65 -7.20
C LEU A 10 19.84 -32.07 -6.86
N PHE A 11 19.57 -31.46 -6.11
CA PHE A 11 18.69 -30.93 -5.59
C PHE A 11 18.61 -29.61 -5.85
N ALA A 12 18.02 -29.24 -6.69
CA ALA A 12 17.90 -27.95 -7.06
C ALA A 12 16.94 -27.34 -6.17
N ILE A 13 17.34 -26.64 -5.31
CA ILE A 13 16.49 -25.95 -4.59
C ILE A 13 16.15 -24.77 -5.29
N THR A 14 15.08 -24.68 -5.87
CA THR A 14 14.70 -23.53 -6.52
C THR A 14 14.13 -22.66 -5.49
N VAL A 15 14.78 -21.72 -5.20
CA VAL A 15 14.28 -20.71 -4.37
C VAL A 15 13.42 -19.86 -5.17
N VAL A 16 12.20 -19.90 -4.96
CA VAL A 16 11.29 -19.06 -5.64
C VAL A 16 11.24 -17.78 -4.91
N PRO A 17 11.59 -16.74 -5.53
CA PRO A 17 11.46 -15.46 -4.89
C PRO A 17 10.02 -15.17 -4.76
N HIS A 18 9.57 -15.07 -3.63
CA HIS A 18 8.28 -14.68 -3.42
C HIS A 18 8.21 -13.29 -3.69
N ALA A 19 7.52 -12.98 -4.64
CA ALA A 19 7.30 -11.65 -4.92
C ALA A 19 6.72 -11.08 -3.76
N SER A 20 7.06 -10.05 -3.49
CA SER A 20 6.69 -9.51 -2.41
C SER A 20 5.48 -8.78 -2.48
N PHE A 21 4.42 -9.40 -2.60
CA PHE A 21 3.22 -8.75 -2.37
C PHE A 21 3.00 -8.65 -0.92
N ALA A 22 3.85 -9.26 -0.17
CA ALA A 22 3.62 -9.31 1.24
C ALA A 22 3.64 -7.95 1.87
N GLY A 23 4.27 -6.98 1.29
CA GLY A 23 4.29 -5.68 1.87
C GLY A 23 3.18 -4.76 1.42
N GLN A 24 2.37 -5.19 0.47
CA GLN A 24 1.36 -4.30 -0.05
C GLN A 24 0.08 -4.40 0.74
N LYS A 25 -0.44 -3.27 1.14
CA LYS A 25 -1.67 -3.21 1.93
C LYS A 25 -2.59 -2.15 1.38
N THR A 26 -3.87 -2.32 1.63
CA THR A 26 -4.87 -1.34 1.24
C THR A 26 -5.59 -0.88 2.48
N VAL A 27 -5.72 0.41 2.61
CA VAL A 27 -6.42 0.98 3.75
C VAL A 27 -7.42 2.00 3.22
N VAL A 28 -8.54 2.11 3.91
CA VAL A 28 -9.53 3.11 3.60
C VAL A 28 -9.47 4.16 4.69
N LEU A 29 -9.24 5.39 4.28
CA LEU A 29 -9.18 6.51 5.19
C LEU A 29 -10.45 7.32 5.08
N SER A 30 -11.05 7.62 6.21
CA SER A 30 -12.19 8.51 6.24
C SER A 30 -11.67 9.93 6.27
N VAL A 31 -12.15 10.75 5.35
CA VAL A 31 -11.67 12.12 5.22
C VAL A 31 -12.89 13.04 5.24
N PRO A 32 -13.44 13.29 6.42
CA PRO A 32 -14.73 13.98 6.49
C PRO A 32 -14.73 15.41 5.97
N ASP A 33 -13.56 16.02 5.89
CA ASP A 33 -13.50 17.39 5.41
C ASP A 33 -13.48 17.49 3.89
N MET A 34 -13.52 16.39 3.19
CA MET A 34 -13.62 16.42 1.74
C MET A 34 -15.06 16.70 1.37
N ASN A 35 -15.37 17.94 1.15
CA ASN A 35 -16.76 18.30 0.84
C ASN A 35 -16.87 19.20 -0.38
N CYS A 36 -15.90 19.16 -1.27
CA CYS A 36 -15.97 19.92 -2.50
C CYS A 36 -15.50 19.03 -3.65
N SER A 37 -15.86 19.40 -4.87
CA SER A 37 -15.58 18.55 -6.00
C SER A 37 -14.07 18.41 -6.28
N ALA A 38 -13.27 19.37 -5.87
CA ALA A 38 -11.83 19.29 -6.06
C ALA A 38 -11.12 18.66 -4.89
N CYS A 39 -11.80 18.43 -3.79
CA CYS A 39 -11.15 17.90 -2.59
C CYS A 39 -10.58 16.51 -2.80
N PRO A 40 -11.28 15.57 -3.45
CA PRO A 40 -10.69 14.26 -3.66
C PRO A 40 -9.41 14.31 -4.49
N ILE A 41 -9.34 15.25 -5.42
CA ILE A 41 -8.14 15.38 -6.23
C ILE A 41 -6.97 15.82 -5.37
N THR A 42 -7.21 16.78 -4.49
CA THR A 42 -6.17 17.28 -3.60
C THR A 42 -5.68 16.18 -2.66
N VAL A 43 -6.61 15.45 -2.07
CA VAL A 43 -6.25 14.37 -1.16
C VAL A 43 -5.49 13.28 -1.90
N ARG A 44 -5.94 12.92 -3.09
CA ARG A 44 -5.26 11.90 -3.86
C ARG A 44 -3.83 12.33 -4.18
N LYS A 45 -3.65 13.57 -4.61
CA LYS A 45 -2.31 14.03 -4.92
C LYS A 45 -1.41 14.06 -3.71
N ALA A 46 -1.96 14.45 -2.56
CA ALA A 46 -1.17 14.47 -1.35
C ALA A 46 -0.70 13.05 -0.98
N LEU A 47 -1.57 12.07 -1.14
CA LEU A 47 -1.22 10.71 -0.81
C LEU A 47 -0.26 10.12 -1.84
N GLU A 48 -0.42 10.47 -3.09
CA GLU A 48 0.45 9.95 -4.13
C GLU A 48 1.89 10.41 -3.97
N LYS A 49 2.10 11.50 -3.25
CA LYS A 49 3.44 11.99 -3.03
C LYS A 49 4.18 11.21 -1.96
N VAL A 50 3.47 10.39 -1.20
CA VAL A 50 4.13 9.63 -0.15
C VAL A 50 4.85 8.45 -0.79
N ALA A 51 6.13 8.31 -0.47
CA ALA A 51 6.91 7.21 -1.02
C ALA A 51 6.30 5.89 -0.57
N GLY A 52 6.18 4.95 -1.47
CA GLY A 52 5.59 3.67 -1.14
C GLY A 52 4.11 3.55 -1.48
N VAL A 53 3.47 4.65 -1.85
CA VAL A 53 2.07 4.59 -2.25
C VAL A 53 1.98 4.17 -3.71
N HIS A 54 1.15 3.17 -3.97
CA HIS A 54 1.00 2.65 -5.32
C HIS A 54 -0.25 3.14 -6.00
N ASN A 55 -1.31 3.30 -5.26
CA ASN A 55 -2.58 3.66 -5.87
C ASN A 55 -3.46 4.36 -4.86
N VAL A 56 -4.20 5.35 -5.30
CA VAL A 56 -5.09 6.09 -4.43
C VAL A 56 -6.39 6.32 -5.17
N ARG A 57 -7.49 6.08 -4.47
CA ARG A 57 -8.81 6.40 -4.99
C ARG A 57 -9.52 7.21 -3.94
N ALA A 58 -9.94 8.39 -4.32
CA ALA A 58 -10.66 9.26 -3.39
C ALA A 58 -12.06 9.49 -3.92
N SER A 59 -13.02 9.55 -3.02
CA SER A 59 -14.41 9.78 -3.39
C SER A 59 -15.04 10.77 -2.40
N LEU A 60 -16.15 11.33 -2.80
CA LEU A 60 -16.89 12.26 -1.94
C LEU A 60 -18.03 11.58 -1.21
N GLU A 61 -18.53 10.52 -1.78
CA GLU A 61 -19.73 9.90 -1.24
C GLU A 61 -19.53 8.41 -1.16
N PRO A 62 -19.07 7.96 -0.04
CA PRO A 62 -18.71 8.71 1.16
C PRO A 62 -17.35 9.38 1.02
N PRO A 63 -17.02 10.33 1.88
CA PRO A 63 -15.74 11.03 1.79
C PRO A 63 -14.62 10.15 2.32
N GLU A 64 -14.00 9.43 1.42
CA GLU A 64 -12.99 8.44 1.75
C GLU A 64 -11.88 8.43 0.74
N ALA A 65 -10.74 7.90 1.15
CA ALA A 65 -9.64 7.65 0.25
C ALA A 65 -9.14 6.24 0.48
N SER A 66 -9.12 5.46 -0.58
CA SER A 66 -8.59 4.10 -0.50
C SER A 66 -7.17 4.13 -1.02
N VAL A 67 -6.23 3.68 -0.24
CA VAL A 67 -4.82 3.78 -0.54
C VAL A 67 -4.19 2.41 -0.51
N THR A 68 -3.52 2.07 -1.60
CA THR A 68 -2.71 0.85 -1.65
C THR A 68 -1.27 1.28 -1.53
N PHE A 69 -0.57 0.74 -0.57
CA PHE A 69 0.78 1.17 -0.28
C PHE A 69 1.65 0.00 0.15
N ASP A 70 2.95 0.22 0.10
CA ASP A 70 3.93 -0.77 0.51
C ASP A 70 4.27 -0.47 1.96
N ASP A 71 3.90 -1.36 2.87
CA ASP A 71 4.09 -1.08 4.28
C ASP A 71 5.54 -1.23 4.72
N ALA A 72 6.41 -1.66 3.84
CA ALA A 72 7.83 -1.62 4.11
C ALA A 72 8.40 -0.23 3.86
N LYS A 73 7.70 0.60 3.13
CA LYS A 73 8.20 1.93 2.79
C LYS A 73 7.46 3.04 3.48
N THR A 74 6.23 2.82 3.85
CA THR A 74 5.45 3.85 4.50
C THR A 74 4.50 3.20 5.49
N SER A 75 3.70 3.98 6.15
CA SER A 75 2.80 3.47 7.16
C SER A 75 1.51 4.27 7.12
N ILE A 76 0.49 3.74 7.79
CA ILE A 76 -0.78 4.44 7.85
C ILE A 76 -0.60 5.80 8.50
N GLU A 77 0.28 5.91 9.47
CA GLU A 77 0.51 7.18 10.13
C GLU A 77 1.04 8.21 9.15
N LYS A 78 1.92 7.80 8.26
CA LYS A 78 2.45 8.73 7.28
C LYS A 78 1.39 9.15 6.29
N LEU A 79 0.46 8.25 5.98
CA LEU A 79 -0.63 8.58 5.07
C LEU A 79 -1.57 9.58 5.71
N THR A 80 -1.95 9.36 6.96
CA THR A 80 -2.86 10.28 7.62
C THR A 80 -2.18 11.61 7.84
N GLU A 81 -0.88 11.61 8.07
CA GLU A 81 -0.17 12.85 8.23
C GLU A 81 -0.11 13.64 6.92
N ALA A 82 0.03 12.93 5.81
CA ALA A 82 0.06 13.58 4.51
C ALA A 82 -1.25 14.29 4.22
N THR A 83 -2.38 13.63 4.52
CA THR A 83 -3.67 14.27 4.29
C THR A 83 -3.87 15.43 5.24
N LYS A 84 -3.38 15.30 6.46
CA LYS A 84 -3.51 16.39 7.42
C LYS A 84 -2.73 17.60 6.97
N LYS A 85 -1.54 17.40 6.45
CA LYS A 85 -0.74 18.51 5.96
C LYS A 85 -1.39 19.19 4.77
N ALA A 86 -2.16 18.46 4.02
CA ALA A 86 -2.88 19.04 2.89
C ALA A 86 -4.16 19.73 3.33
N GLY A 87 -4.48 19.69 4.61
CA GLY A 87 -5.68 20.33 5.11
C GLY A 87 -6.85 19.39 5.29
N TYR A 88 -6.64 18.09 5.15
CA TYR A 88 -7.72 17.12 5.21
C TYR A 88 -7.40 16.01 6.18
N PRO A 89 -7.59 16.26 7.49
CA PRO A 89 -7.33 15.21 8.46
C PRO A 89 -8.13 13.96 8.15
N SER A 90 -7.50 12.82 8.34
CA SER A 90 -8.14 11.56 8.02
C SER A 90 -7.90 10.56 9.13
N ARG A 91 -8.69 9.49 9.12
CA ARG A 91 -8.52 8.42 10.09
C ARG A 91 -8.84 7.12 9.38
N VAL A 92 -8.32 6.04 9.89
CA VAL A 92 -8.55 4.74 9.30
C VAL A 92 -10.00 4.35 9.48
N LYS A 93 -10.64 3.98 8.39
CA LYS A 93 -11.99 3.51 8.45
C LYS A 93 -12.04 2.01 8.31
N GLY A 94 -11.18 1.46 7.47
CA GLY A 94 -11.17 0.02 7.26
C GLY A 94 -9.98 -0.36 6.41
N GLY A 95 -9.87 -1.63 6.14
CA GLY A 95 -8.78 -2.13 5.33
C GLY A 95 -7.88 -2.98 6.16
N GLU A 96 -6.73 -3.25 5.62
CA GLU A 96 -5.92 -4.18 6.24
C GLU A 96 -4.90 -3.67 6.99
#